data_0967afb8fe683100f994d19a2f6c64f0
#
_entry.id   0967afb8fe683100f994d19a2f6c64f0
#
_cell.length_a   1.000
_cell.length_b   1.000
_cell.length_c   1.000
_cell.angle_alpha   90.00
_cell.angle_beta   90.00
_cell.angle_gamma   90.00
#
_symmetry.space_group_name_H-M   'P 1'
#
loop_
_entity.id
_entity.type
_entity.pdbx_description
1 polymer ?
#
loop_
_entity_poly.entity_id
_entity_poly.type
_entity_poly.pdbx_seq_one_letter_code
_entity_poly.pdbx_strand_id
1 'polypeptide(L)'
;CQCMGCGLVQFDCEPVDYYRDVIRAGGFSKTMVELRRYQYKHLIDSYHLEGKKFIEVGCGQGEFLKVLSEFPVEVHGIEHDPHLVELARAQGLDVTEGFTETEDTRFAGGLYDVFLSFNFLEHQPDPSTMLQAIYRNLEDDAMGLITVPSFEYIMDHNSYYELIRDHLAYYTFETLTPLLERNGFQVEECEVINRDTLSVIVRKRPQMD
;
A
#
# COMPACT_ATOMS: atom_id res chain seq x y z
N CYS A 1 -15.63 16.04 -3.87
CA CYS A 1 -16.79 15.45 -4.53
C CYS A 1 -17.00 14.00 -4.06
N GLN A 2 -18.20 13.47 -4.31
CA GLN A 2 -18.51 12.05 -4.04
C GLN A 2 -18.93 11.37 -5.35
N CYS A 3 -18.34 10.25 -5.64
CA CYS A 3 -18.72 9.45 -6.80
C CYS A 3 -20.14 8.88 -6.62
N MET A 4 -21.05 9.20 -7.54
CA MET A 4 -22.44 8.71 -7.49
C MET A 4 -22.56 7.20 -7.78
N GLY A 5 -21.53 6.58 -8.36
CA GLY A 5 -21.52 5.17 -8.67
C GLY A 5 -21.03 4.27 -7.53
N CYS A 6 -19.93 4.64 -6.87
CA CYS A 6 -19.31 3.80 -5.82
C CYS A 6 -19.24 4.46 -4.44
N GLY A 7 -19.66 5.72 -4.31
CA GLY A 7 -19.66 6.43 -3.02
C GLY A 7 -18.29 6.99 -2.60
N LEU A 8 -17.21 6.72 -3.33
CA LEU A 8 -15.87 7.24 -3.01
C LEU A 8 -15.88 8.76 -2.89
N VAL A 9 -15.32 9.27 -1.81
CA VAL A 9 -15.08 10.70 -1.62
C VAL A 9 -13.67 11.04 -2.07
N GLN A 10 -13.54 12.06 -2.89
CA GLN A 10 -12.25 12.48 -3.45
C GLN A 10 -12.23 13.98 -3.72
N PHE A 11 -11.04 14.54 -3.86
CA PHE A 11 -10.92 15.89 -4.37
C PHE A 11 -11.21 15.93 -5.88
N ASP A 12 -11.94 16.96 -6.30
CA ASP A 12 -12.16 17.29 -7.72
C ASP A 12 -11.17 18.39 -8.13
N CYS A 13 -9.89 18.04 -8.14
CA CYS A 13 -8.82 18.95 -8.51
C CYS A 13 -7.63 18.15 -9.07
N GLU A 14 -6.79 18.83 -9.83
CA GLU A 14 -5.52 18.25 -10.27
C GLU A 14 -4.65 17.86 -9.07
N PRO A 15 -3.91 16.74 -9.16
CA PRO A 15 -2.94 16.35 -8.14
C PRO A 15 -1.95 17.50 -7.89
N VAL A 16 -1.38 17.53 -6.71
CA VAL A 16 -0.25 18.42 -6.43
C VAL A 16 0.97 17.97 -7.25
N ASP A 17 1.80 18.90 -7.71
CA ASP A 17 2.97 18.57 -8.55
C ASP A 17 3.95 17.60 -7.86
N TYR A 18 3.94 17.62 -6.53
CA TYR A 18 4.78 16.78 -5.66
C TYR A 18 4.04 15.53 -5.12
N TYR A 19 2.95 15.09 -5.73
CA TYR A 19 2.18 13.93 -5.23
C TYR A 19 3.00 12.63 -5.12
N ARG A 20 4.12 12.56 -5.84
CA ARG A 20 5.06 11.44 -5.76
C ARG A 20 5.97 11.54 -4.53
N ASP A 21 6.26 12.76 -4.07
CA ASP A 21 7.16 13.05 -2.95
C ASP A 21 6.43 12.98 -1.60
N VAL A 22 5.53 12.01 -1.48
CA VAL A 22 4.70 11.87 -0.30
C VAL A 22 5.57 11.60 0.92
N ILE A 23 5.57 12.55 1.83
CA ILE A 23 6.21 12.37 3.13
C ILE A 23 5.31 11.46 3.97
N ARG A 24 5.80 10.30 4.35
CA ARG A 24 5.10 9.46 5.34
C ARG A 24 4.93 10.25 6.63
N ALA A 25 3.72 10.77 6.86
CA ALA A 25 3.38 11.51 8.06
C ALA A 25 3.31 10.59 9.30
N GLY A 26 3.09 9.30 9.11
CA GLY A 26 3.11 8.30 10.17
C GLY A 26 4.54 7.98 10.59
N GLY A 27 5.05 8.72 11.56
CA GLY A 27 6.40 8.54 12.06
C GLY A 27 6.69 7.09 12.46
N PHE A 28 7.91 6.65 12.22
CA PHE A 28 8.47 5.38 12.67
C PHE A 28 8.57 5.38 14.20
N SER A 29 7.44 5.18 14.87
CA SER A 29 7.34 5.06 16.32
C SER A 29 7.44 3.60 16.77
N LYS A 30 7.79 3.36 18.03
CA LYS A 30 7.78 2.01 18.60
C LYS A 30 6.43 1.31 18.41
N THR A 31 5.34 2.04 18.61
CA THR A 31 3.97 1.53 18.44
C THR A 31 3.73 1.09 17.00
N MET A 32 4.16 1.89 16.01
CA MET A 32 4.01 1.52 14.59
C MET A 32 4.87 0.33 14.21
N VAL A 33 6.09 0.23 14.75
CA VAL A 33 6.96 -0.94 14.55
C VAL A 33 6.32 -2.21 15.10
N GLU A 34 5.78 -2.17 16.33
CA GLU A 34 5.11 -3.31 16.95
C GLU A 34 3.83 -3.71 16.20
N LEU A 35 3.04 -2.72 15.77
CA LEU A 35 1.86 -2.96 14.95
C LEU A 35 2.24 -3.63 13.63
N ARG A 36 3.26 -3.13 12.96
CA ARG A 36 3.70 -3.68 11.67
C ARG A 36 4.28 -5.09 11.84
N ARG A 37 5.02 -5.34 12.92
CA ARG A 37 5.51 -6.69 13.27
C ARG A 37 4.35 -7.67 13.53
N TYR A 38 3.30 -7.22 14.22
CA TYR A 38 2.08 -8.01 14.42
C TYR A 38 1.41 -8.35 13.08
N GLN A 39 1.21 -7.36 12.20
CA GLN A 39 0.59 -7.55 10.89
C GLN A 39 1.40 -8.51 9.99
N TYR A 40 2.74 -8.36 9.97
CA TYR A 40 3.59 -9.26 9.19
C TYR A 40 3.54 -10.69 9.72
N LYS A 41 3.61 -10.86 11.05
CA LYS A 41 3.48 -12.17 11.66
C LYS A 41 2.14 -12.81 11.32
N HIS A 42 1.04 -12.08 11.46
CA HIS A 42 -0.29 -12.58 11.11
C HIS A 42 -0.37 -12.97 9.63
N LEU A 43 0.06 -12.11 8.73
CA LEU A 43 0.05 -12.37 7.28
C LEU A 43 0.88 -13.62 6.92
N ILE A 44 2.11 -13.71 7.43
CA ILE A 44 3.03 -14.81 7.13
C ILE A 44 2.49 -16.14 7.68
N ASP A 45 2.07 -16.17 8.94
CA ASP A 45 1.61 -17.39 9.60
C ASP A 45 0.27 -17.88 9.00
N SER A 46 -0.70 -16.97 8.81
CA SER A 46 -2.05 -17.34 8.36
C SER A 46 -2.08 -17.83 6.91
N TYR A 47 -1.19 -17.31 6.07
CA TYR A 47 -1.16 -17.63 4.64
C TYR A 47 0.07 -18.44 4.22
N HIS A 48 0.87 -18.93 5.18
CA HIS A 48 2.04 -19.81 4.95
C HIS A 48 3.07 -19.19 3.99
N LEU A 49 3.48 -17.96 4.27
CA LEU A 49 4.33 -17.16 3.37
C LEU A 49 5.82 -17.19 3.73
N GLU A 50 6.27 -18.12 4.56
CA GLU A 50 7.70 -18.30 4.84
C GLU A 50 8.48 -18.63 3.55
N GLY A 51 9.64 -18.01 3.37
CA GLY A 51 10.48 -18.14 2.18
C GLY A 51 9.92 -17.46 0.93
N LYS A 52 8.81 -16.75 1.03
CA LYS A 52 8.16 -16.04 -0.06
C LYS A 52 8.79 -14.69 -0.32
N LYS A 53 8.58 -14.16 -1.54
CA LYS A 53 9.17 -12.94 -2.03
C LYS A 53 8.18 -11.77 -1.89
N PHE A 54 8.57 -10.80 -1.07
CA PHE A 54 7.77 -9.63 -0.74
C PHE A 54 8.29 -8.38 -1.44
N ILE A 55 7.37 -7.51 -1.86
CA ILE A 55 7.68 -6.15 -2.32
C ILE A 55 6.85 -5.11 -1.59
N GLU A 56 7.48 -4.07 -1.05
CA GLU A 56 6.80 -2.88 -0.55
C GLU A 56 6.83 -1.79 -1.62
N VAL A 57 5.65 -1.33 -2.05
CA VAL A 57 5.47 -0.27 -3.04
C VAL A 57 5.35 1.08 -2.33
N GLY A 58 6.26 2.01 -2.65
CA GLY A 58 6.41 3.27 -1.93
C GLY A 58 7.08 3.06 -0.58
N CYS A 59 8.23 2.37 -0.55
CA CYS A 59 8.85 1.93 0.71
C CYS A 59 9.59 3.03 1.48
N GLY A 60 9.73 4.25 0.92
CA GLY A 60 10.49 5.33 1.53
C GLY A 60 11.95 4.93 1.76
N GLN A 61 12.51 5.30 2.91
CA GLN A 61 13.87 4.88 3.29
C GLN A 61 13.93 3.47 3.90
N GLY A 62 12.87 2.66 3.75
CA GLY A 62 12.83 1.24 4.09
C GLY A 62 12.57 0.91 5.55
N GLU A 63 11.94 1.79 6.32
CA GLU A 63 11.72 1.58 7.76
C GLU A 63 10.92 0.30 8.02
N PHE A 64 9.85 0.06 7.25
CA PHE A 64 9.02 -1.13 7.40
C PHE A 64 9.63 -2.35 6.72
N LEU A 65 10.41 -2.19 5.65
CA LEU A 65 11.21 -3.27 5.09
C LEU A 65 12.20 -3.84 6.12
N LYS A 66 12.79 -2.96 6.95
CA LYS A 66 13.67 -3.39 8.03
C LYS A 66 12.96 -4.24 9.08
N VAL A 67 11.71 -3.92 9.39
CA VAL A 67 10.89 -4.75 10.28
C VAL A 67 10.55 -6.08 9.60
N LEU A 68 10.23 -6.06 8.30
CA LEU A 68 9.95 -7.27 7.54
C LEU A 68 11.16 -8.21 7.44
N SER A 69 12.37 -7.65 7.36
CA SER A 69 13.61 -8.46 7.32
C SER A 69 13.92 -9.23 8.61
N GLU A 70 13.13 -9.02 9.69
CA GLU A 70 13.19 -9.86 10.89
C GLU A 70 12.52 -11.24 10.69
N PHE A 71 11.76 -11.41 9.60
CA PHE A 71 11.00 -12.61 9.26
C PHE A 71 11.72 -13.44 8.19
N PRO A 72 11.48 -14.76 8.11
CA PRO A 72 12.12 -15.65 7.14
C PRO A 72 11.48 -15.49 5.73
N VAL A 73 11.61 -14.32 5.11
CA VAL A 73 11.07 -13.98 3.78
C VAL A 73 12.11 -13.22 2.96
N GLU A 74 11.96 -13.18 1.63
CA GLU A 74 12.77 -12.34 0.76
C GLU A 74 12.13 -10.95 0.69
N VAL A 75 12.92 -9.88 0.93
CA VAL A 75 12.41 -8.52 1.12
C VAL A 75 12.93 -7.60 0.03
N HIS A 76 12.02 -6.97 -0.70
CA HIS A 76 12.32 -5.97 -1.73
C HIS A 76 11.48 -4.72 -1.55
N GLY A 77 11.96 -3.59 -2.04
CA GLY A 77 11.23 -2.34 -2.04
C GLY A 77 11.31 -1.63 -3.39
N ILE A 78 10.30 -0.83 -3.70
CA ILE A 78 10.32 0.13 -4.79
C ILE A 78 9.98 1.52 -4.24
N GLU A 79 10.83 2.50 -4.59
CA GLU A 79 10.69 3.89 -4.17
C GLU A 79 11.14 4.81 -5.31
N HIS A 80 10.45 5.93 -5.52
CA HIS A 80 10.75 6.82 -6.64
C HIS A 80 11.80 7.88 -6.31
N ASP A 81 11.92 8.29 -5.04
CA ASP A 81 12.91 9.27 -4.61
C ASP A 81 14.29 8.63 -4.51
N PRO A 82 15.25 9.01 -5.39
CA PRO A 82 16.58 8.42 -5.41
C PRO A 82 17.33 8.62 -4.08
N HIS A 83 17.07 9.70 -3.35
CA HIS A 83 17.69 9.94 -2.06
C HIS A 83 17.19 8.94 -0.99
N LEU A 84 15.89 8.66 -0.97
CA LEU A 84 15.32 7.65 -0.05
C LEU A 84 15.80 6.25 -0.42
N VAL A 85 15.92 5.95 -1.72
CA VAL A 85 16.52 4.69 -2.21
C VAL A 85 17.97 4.53 -1.71
N GLU A 86 18.79 5.58 -1.80
CA GLU A 86 20.17 5.54 -1.29
C GLU A 86 20.21 5.30 0.22
N LEU A 87 19.34 5.96 0.99
CA LEU A 87 19.24 5.76 2.43
C LEU A 87 18.84 4.33 2.81
N ALA A 88 17.90 3.75 2.09
CA ALA A 88 17.49 2.35 2.28
C ALA A 88 18.62 1.37 1.95
N ARG A 89 19.28 1.56 0.82
CA ARG A 89 20.43 0.73 0.40
C ARG A 89 21.62 0.84 1.36
N ALA A 90 21.86 2.02 1.92
CA ALA A 90 22.89 2.21 2.94
C ALA A 90 22.63 1.40 4.23
N GLN A 91 21.38 1.01 4.48
CA GLN A 91 20.98 0.12 5.58
C GLN A 91 21.04 -1.36 5.19
N GLY A 92 21.48 -1.70 3.97
CA GLY A 92 21.58 -3.07 3.47
C GLY A 92 20.26 -3.62 2.92
N LEU A 93 19.26 -2.76 2.65
CA LEU A 93 17.97 -3.16 2.08
C LEU A 93 18.05 -3.21 0.55
N ASP A 94 17.33 -4.16 -0.05
CA ASP A 94 17.19 -4.28 -1.50
C ASP A 94 16.02 -3.41 -1.97
N VAL A 95 16.35 -2.21 -2.45
CA VAL A 95 15.36 -1.23 -2.93
C VAL A 95 15.71 -0.80 -4.35
N THR A 96 14.72 -0.82 -5.23
CA THR A 96 14.84 -0.36 -6.61
C THR A 96 14.20 1.02 -6.75
N GLU A 97 14.89 1.92 -7.46
CA GLU A 97 14.29 3.19 -7.87
C GLU A 97 13.21 2.93 -8.94
N GLY A 98 12.00 3.46 -8.71
CA GLY A 98 10.90 3.33 -9.63
C GLY A 98 9.57 3.78 -9.06
N PHE A 99 8.57 3.87 -9.95
CA PHE A 99 7.20 4.26 -9.63
C PHE A 99 6.21 3.47 -10.52
N THR A 100 4.96 3.35 -10.10
CA THR A 100 3.87 2.71 -10.85
C THR A 100 3.26 3.67 -11.87
N GLU A 101 4.06 4.11 -12.86
CA GLU A 101 3.66 5.16 -13.82
C GLU A 101 2.58 4.71 -14.78
N THR A 102 2.62 3.45 -15.17
CA THR A 102 1.64 2.82 -16.08
C THR A 102 1.32 1.42 -15.60
N GLU A 103 0.19 0.89 -16.05
CA GLU A 103 -0.20 -0.50 -15.79
C GLU A 103 0.85 -1.53 -16.27
N ASP A 104 1.67 -1.17 -17.26
CA ASP A 104 2.72 -2.03 -17.82
C ASP A 104 4.07 -1.90 -17.12
N THR A 105 4.16 -1.07 -16.08
CA THR A 105 5.38 -0.92 -15.28
C THR A 105 5.85 -2.29 -14.77
N ARG A 106 7.13 -2.62 -14.99
CA ARG A 106 7.74 -3.86 -14.50
C ARG A 106 8.67 -3.58 -13.33
N PHE A 107 8.46 -4.32 -12.25
CA PHE A 107 9.34 -4.25 -11.09
C PHE A 107 10.60 -5.09 -11.32
N ALA A 108 11.74 -4.59 -10.85
CA ALA A 108 12.96 -5.38 -10.89
C ALA A 108 12.84 -6.65 -10.05
N GLY A 109 13.54 -7.70 -10.45
CA GLY A 109 13.57 -8.94 -9.69
C GLY A 109 12.51 -9.98 -10.05
N GLY A 110 11.60 -9.71 -10.98
CA GLY A 110 10.58 -10.64 -11.47
C GLY A 110 9.26 -10.58 -10.68
N LEU A 111 8.51 -11.67 -10.65
CA LEU A 111 7.23 -11.72 -9.95
C LEU A 111 7.42 -11.87 -8.45
N TYR A 112 6.43 -11.40 -7.69
CA TYR A 112 6.40 -11.40 -6.24
C TYR A 112 5.22 -12.21 -5.71
N ASP A 113 5.42 -12.93 -4.58
CA ASP A 113 4.37 -13.67 -3.91
C ASP A 113 3.49 -12.76 -3.03
N VAL A 114 4.04 -11.63 -2.57
CA VAL A 114 3.33 -10.71 -1.68
C VAL A 114 3.68 -9.26 -2.00
N PHE A 115 2.67 -8.40 -2.03
CA PHE A 115 2.89 -6.95 -2.06
C PHE A 115 2.41 -6.27 -0.78
N LEU A 116 3.06 -5.17 -0.45
CA LEU A 116 2.74 -4.31 0.68
C LEU A 116 2.59 -2.88 0.18
N SER A 117 1.57 -2.16 0.67
CA SER A 117 1.35 -0.75 0.35
C SER A 117 0.75 -0.05 1.57
N PHE A 118 1.49 0.88 2.16
CA PHE A 118 1.12 1.50 3.42
C PHE A 118 0.91 3.00 3.29
N ASN A 119 -0.34 3.44 3.44
CA ASN A 119 -0.73 4.84 3.37
C ASN A 119 -0.13 5.52 2.11
N PHE A 120 -0.40 4.92 0.97
CA PHE A 120 0.12 5.33 -0.33
C PHE A 120 -0.98 5.43 -1.40
N LEU A 121 -2.02 4.58 -1.30
CA LEU A 121 -3.09 4.51 -2.30
C LEU A 121 -3.94 5.78 -2.33
N GLU A 122 -4.11 6.46 -1.19
CA GLU A 122 -4.86 7.72 -1.06
C GLU A 122 -4.22 8.90 -1.81
N HIS A 123 -2.94 8.81 -2.11
CA HIS A 123 -2.19 9.81 -2.85
C HIS A 123 -2.22 9.61 -4.37
N GLN A 124 -2.71 8.46 -4.85
CA GLN A 124 -2.64 8.12 -6.26
C GLN A 124 -3.70 8.84 -7.07
N PRO A 125 -3.32 9.58 -8.13
CA PRO A 125 -4.28 10.22 -9.04
C PRO A 125 -5.17 9.20 -9.75
N ASP A 126 -4.60 8.06 -10.10
CA ASP A 126 -5.29 6.89 -10.64
C ASP A 126 -4.88 5.63 -9.87
N PRO A 127 -5.63 5.29 -8.81
CA PRO A 127 -5.35 4.10 -8.02
C PRO A 127 -5.47 2.79 -8.82
N SER A 128 -6.27 2.77 -9.89
CA SER A 128 -6.39 1.58 -10.74
C SER A 128 -5.10 1.31 -11.51
N THR A 129 -4.47 2.32 -12.07
CA THR A 129 -3.16 2.19 -12.75
C THR A 129 -2.11 1.60 -11.80
N MET A 130 -2.02 2.08 -10.56
CA MET A 130 -1.11 1.52 -9.56
C MET A 130 -1.43 0.05 -9.26
N LEU A 131 -2.70 -0.27 -8.99
CA LEU A 131 -3.13 -1.63 -8.66
C LEU A 131 -2.90 -2.59 -9.82
N GLN A 132 -3.14 -2.19 -11.07
CA GLN A 132 -2.87 -2.99 -12.26
C GLN A 132 -1.36 -3.21 -12.47
N ALA A 133 -0.53 -2.19 -12.25
CA ALA A 133 0.92 -2.35 -12.27
C ALA A 133 1.37 -3.39 -11.23
N ILE A 134 0.86 -3.30 -10.00
CA ILE A 134 1.13 -4.29 -8.95
C ILE A 134 0.67 -5.67 -9.40
N TYR A 135 -0.59 -5.80 -9.85
CA TYR A 135 -1.18 -7.07 -10.27
C TYR A 135 -0.31 -7.82 -11.29
N ARG A 136 0.23 -7.10 -12.29
CA ARG A 136 1.07 -7.67 -13.36
C ARG A 136 2.48 -8.06 -12.91
N ASN A 137 2.89 -7.67 -11.72
CA ASN A 137 4.18 -8.02 -11.12
C ASN A 137 4.06 -9.06 -9.99
N LEU A 138 2.90 -9.70 -9.86
CA LEU A 138 2.63 -10.69 -8.84
C LEU A 138 2.47 -12.10 -9.44
N GLU A 139 2.92 -13.11 -8.70
CA GLU A 139 2.60 -14.52 -8.96
C GLU A 139 1.09 -14.76 -8.86
N ASP A 140 0.63 -15.88 -9.40
CA ASP A 140 -0.75 -16.31 -9.24
C ASP A 140 -1.04 -16.62 -7.75
N ASP A 141 -2.25 -16.30 -7.29
CA ASP A 141 -2.66 -16.41 -5.87
C ASP A 141 -1.82 -15.57 -4.88
N ALA A 142 -1.02 -14.63 -5.37
CA ALA A 142 -0.23 -13.75 -4.53
C ALA A 142 -1.10 -12.98 -3.52
N MET A 143 -0.52 -12.70 -2.36
CA MET A 143 -1.19 -11.96 -1.28
C MET A 143 -0.81 -10.48 -1.30
N GLY A 144 -1.62 -9.66 -0.66
CA GLY A 144 -1.31 -8.25 -0.45
C GLY A 144 -1.76 -7.75 0.92
N LEU A 145 -1.05 -6.78 1.46
CA LEU A 145 -1.45 -6.03 2.65
C LEU A 145 -1.43 -4.54 2.33
N ILE A 146 -2.61 -3.92 2.42
CA ILE A 146 -2.79 -2.50 2.09
C ILE A 146 -3.33 -1.78 3.32
N THR A 147 -2.80 -0.59 3.60
CA THR A 147 -3.40 0.33 4.59
C THR A 147 -3.67 1.68 3.98
N VAL A 148 -4.79 2.30 4.38
CA VAL A 148 -5.17 3.67 4.03
C VAL A 148 -5.85 4.35 5.22
N PRO A 149 -5.85 5.68 5.34
CA PRO A 149 -6.61 6.38 6.37
C PRO A 149 -8.11 6.07 6.29
N SER A 150 -8.76 5.94 7.46
CA SER A 150 -10.21 5.73 7.55
C SER A 150 -10.97 7.04 7.40
N PHE A 151 -11.77 7.15 6.35
CA PHE A 151 -12.64 8.31 6.17
C PHE A 151 -13.74 8.38 7.24
N GLU A 152 -14.25 7.25 7.69
CA GLU A 152 -15.23 7.18 8.78
C GLU A 152 -14.66 7.77 10.07
N TYR A 153 -13.42 7.39 10.42
CA TYR A 153 -12.75 7.96 11.58
C TYR A 153 -12.60 9.48 11.49
N ILE A 154 -12.20 9.99 10.31
CA ILE A 154 -12.06 11.43 10.05
C ILE A 154 -13.39 12.15 10.33
N MET A 155 -14.50 11.61 9.85
CA MET A 155 -15.82 12.20 10.00
C MET A 155 -16.35 12.11 11.44
N ASP A 156 -16.24 10.94 12.05
CA ASP A 156 -16.76 10.66 13.40
C ASP A 156 -16.02 11.45 14.49
N HIS A 157 -14.73 11.72 14.28
CA HIS A 157 -13.88 12.42 15.24
C HIS A 157 -13.62 13.88 14.87
N ASN A 158 -14.25 14.39 13.80
CA ASN A 158 -14.04 15.75 13.30
C ASN A 158 -12.56 16.05 13.02
N SER A 159 -11.81 15.06 12.55
CA SER A 159 -10.37 15.13 12.23
C SER A 159 -10.15 15.82 10.88
N TYR A 160 -10.80 16.95 10.64
CA TYR A 160 -10.80 17.64 9.34
C TYR A 160 -9.42 18.15 8.90
N TYR A 161 -8.44 18.18 9.81
CA TYR A 161 -7.04 18.48 9.48
C TYR A 161 -6.38 17.39 8.62
N GLU A 162 -7.00 16.21 8.51
CA GLU A 162 -6.58 15.13 7.61
C GLU A 162 -7.14 15.27 6.19
N LEU A 163 -8.06 16.23 5.97
CA LEU A 163 -8.55 16.59 4.63
C LEU A 163 -7.52 17.50 3.94
N ILE A 164 -6.45 16.91 3.50
CA ILE A 164 -5.30 17.60 2.89
C ILE A 164 -5.22 17.32 1.40
N ARG A 165 -4.62 18.23 0.66
CA ARG A 165 -4.54 18.13 -0.82
C ARG A 165 -3.71 16.96 -1.32
N ASP A 166 -2.86 16.42 -0.46
CA ASP A 166 -2.03 15.26 -0.79
C ASP A 166 -2.84 13.95 -0.76
N HIS A 167 -3.95 13.90 -0.01
CA HIS A 167 -4.89 12.79 -0.03
C HIS A 167 -5.96 13.04 -1.08
N LEU A 168 -5.81 12.46 -2.24
CA LEU A 168 -6.74 12.63 -3.35
C LEU A 168 -8.05 11.86 -3.16
N ALA A 169 -8.01 10.74 -2.43
CA ALA A 169 -9.14 9.86 -2.16
C ALA A 169 -9.25 9.49 -0.69
N TYR A 170 -10.49 9.39 -0.21
CA TYR A 170 -10.85 9.06 1.17
C TYR A 170 -11.67 7.79 1.20
N TYR A 171 -11.10 6.74 1.80
CA TYR A 171 -11.63 5.39 1.73
C TYR A 171 -12.43 4.99 2.97
N THR A 172 -13.52 4.27 2.73
CA THR A 172 -14.16 3.36 3.67
C THR A 172 -13.97 1.92 3.18
N PHE A 173 -14.31 0.91 3.95
CA PHE A 173 -14.27 -0.48 3.43
C PHE A 173 -15.21 -0.68 2.25
N GLU A 174 -16.39 -0.03 2.26
CA GLU A 174 -17.39 -0.10 1.19
C GLU A 174 -16.88 0.49 -0.12
N THR A 175 -15.94 1.45 -0.08
CA THR A 175 -15.40 2.07 -1.30
C THR A 175 -14.06 1.46 -1.72
N LEU A 176 -13.26 0.98 -0.76
CA LEU A 176 -11.97 0.34 -1.01
C LEU A 176 -12.15 -1.06 -1.61
N THR A 177 -13.04 -1.88 -1.03
CA THR A 177 -13.28 -3.26 -1.48
C THR A 177 -13.65 -3.34 -2.98
N PRO A 178 -14.64 -2.61 -3.49
CA PRO A 178 -14.95 -2.66 -4.92
C PRO A 178 -13.83 -2.14 -5.83
N LEU A 179 -12.99 -1.22 -5.35
CA LEU A 179 -11.82 -0.76 -6.09
C LEU A 179 -10.81 -1.90 -6.24
N LEU A 180 -10.51 -2.61 -5.16
CA LEU A 180 -9.57 -3.73 -5.16
C LEU A 180 -10.09 -4.90 -6.02
N GLU A 181 -11.37 -5.25 -5.88
CA GLU A 181 -11.99 -6.34 -6.64
C GLU A 181 -11.99 -6.09 -8.15
N ARG A 182 -12.31 -4.87 -8.58
CA ARG A 182 -12.24 -4.49 -10.00
C ARG A 182 -10.83 -4.56 -10.59
N ASN A 183 -9.83 -4.45 -9.74
CA ASN A 183 -8.42 -4.55 -10.15
C ASN A 183 -7.83 -5.96 -9.95
N GLY A 184 -8.69 -6.98 -9.73
CA GLY A 184 -8.27 -8.38 -9.67
C GLY A 184 -7.82 -8.86 -8.29
N PHE A 185 -8.15 -8.13 -7.23
CA PHE A 185 -7.81 -8.48 -5.85
C PHE A 185 -9.07 -8.83 -5.06
N GLN A 186 -9.20 -10.06 -4.60
CA GLN A 186 -10.23 -10.46 -3.65
C GLN A 186 -9.82 -10.05 -2.24
N VAL A 187 -10.69 -9.36 -1.52
CA VAL A 187 -10.48 -9.02 -0.12
C VAL A 187 -10.73 -10.27 0.74
N GLU A 188 -9.73 -10.66 1.53
CA GLU A 188 -9.77 -11.81 2.44
C GLU A 188 -10.07 -11.36 3.88
N GLU A 189 -9.46 -10.26 4.32
CA GLU A 189 -9.62 -9.71 5.68
C GLU A 189 -9.72 -8.19 5.67
N CYS A 190 -10.53 -7.64 6.58
CA CYS A 190 -10.67 -6.21 6.84
C CYS A 190 -10.51 -5.95 8.33
N GLU A 191 -9.68 -5.00 8.71
CA GLU A 191 -9.45 -4.60 10.09
C GLU A 191 -9.23 -3.09 10.19
N VAL A 192 -9.74 -2.45 11.25
CA VAL A 192 -9.35 -1.09 11.61
C VAL A 192 -8.19 -1.17 12.60
N ILE A 193 -7.04 -0.67 12.21
CA ILE A 193 -5.83 -0.63 13.04
C ILE A 193 -5.59 0.79 13.54
N ASN A 194 -4.89 0.92 14.68
CA ASN A 194 -4.54 2.22 15.26
C ASN A 194 -5.72 3.20 15.38
N ARG A 195 -6.97 2.72 15.33
CA ARG A 195 -8.25 3.44 15.38
C ARG A 195 -8.62 4.23 14.11
N ASP A 196 -7.66 4.68 13.33
CA ASP A 196 -7.79 5.66 12.24
C ASP A 196 -7.39 5.11 10.86
N THR A 197 -6.99 3.85 10.78
CA THR A 197 -6.42 3.27 9.57
C THR A 197 -7.16 1.99 9.18
N LEU A 198 -7.61 1.92 7.94
CA LEU A 198 -8.14 0.70 7.33
C LEU A 198 -6.96 -0.19 6.92
N SER A 199 -7.04 -1.45 7.26
CA SER A 199 -6.10 -2.50 6.86
C SER A 199 -6.85 -3.61 6.16
N VAL A 200 -6.42 -3.98 4.96
CA VAL A 200 -7.01 -5.08 4.19
C VAL A 200 -5.94 -6.07 3.76
N ILE A 201 -6.24 -7.36 3.91
CA ILE A 201 -5.47 -8.43 3.28
C ILE A 201 -6.25 -8.86 2.05
N VAL A 202 -5.54 -8.95 0.93
CA VAL A 202 -6.10 -9.29 -0.36
C VAL A 202 -5.38 -10.47 -1.00
N ARG A 203 -6.05 -11.16 -1.91
CA ARG A 203 -5.50 -12.22 -2.75
C ARG A 203 -5.68 -11.86 -4.22
N LYS A 204 -4.62 -11.99 -5.00
CA LYS A 204 -4.70 -11.90 -6.46
C LYS A 204 -5.62 -13.00 -7.00
N ARG A 205 -6.57 -12.63 -7.84
CA ARG A 205 -7.44 -13.56 -8.57
C ARG A 205 -7.26 -13.39 -10.07
N PRO A 206 -7.44 -14.45 -10.85
CA PRO A 206 -7.49 -14.31 -12.30
C PRO A 206 -8.55 -13.26 -12.68
N GLN A 207 -8.18 -12.32 -13.54
CA GLN A 207 -9.15 -11.41 -14.14
C GLN A 207 -9.97 -12.25 -15.12
N MET A 208 -11.28 -12.23 -14.98
CA MET A 208 -12.16 -12.83 -15.97
C MET A 208 -12.20 -11.92 -17.20
N ASP A 209 -11.87 -12.49 -18.37
CA ASP A 209 -11.95 -11.82 -19.69
C ASP A 209 -13.38 -11.35 -20.00
#